data_2a3207e67168648d18c0455be62a64c5
#
_entry.id   2a3207e67168648d18c0455be62a64c5
#
_cell.length_a   1.000
_cell.length_b   1.000
_cell.length_c   1.000
_cell.angle_alpha   90.00
_cell.angle_beta   90.00
_cell.angle_gamma   90.00
#
_symmetry.space_group_name_H-M   'P 1'
#
loop_
_entity.id
_entity.type
_entity.pdbx_description
1 polymer ?
#
loop_
_entity_poly.entity_id
_entity_poly.type
_entity_poly.pdbx_seq_one_letter_code
_entity_poly.pdbx_strand_id
1 'polypeptide(L)'
;HWARITHAPALASTPGAELVAIWGRDPAAAEALAAEHGATAHADFGAFLDSVDAVAFSVPPHVQARLAVRAAQAGKHLLLEKPVALSADEADKLVAAVEEAQVASIVFFTWRFNTEIRAWLTDEQARGGWSGEGWSGGAAIWLGTSLAPDNPFNTPWRREKGALWDLGPHLVGMLWACLGPVTEVTAVPGKADVAHLVLRHQTGVTSTVTTTQSAPEAAEGVTVFVWGEAGRSVMPAELVDSVAALRTAAAELSAGAAEGRVTHPCDVRFGRDVTRVLAEAEAQLAGPRR
;
A
#
# COMPACT_ATOMS: atom_id res chain seq x y z
N HIS A 1 8.35 14.08 -4.68
CA HIS A 1 9.48 13.46 -3.97
C HIS A 1 9.51 11.94 -4.21
N TRP A 2 8.48 11.18 -3.81
CA TRP A 2 8.43 9.71 -3.87
C TRP A 2 8.60 9.16 -5.30
N ALA A 3 7.99 9.79 -6.31
CA ALA A 3 8.19 9.44 -7.70
C ALA A 3 9.69 9.42 -8.09
N ARG A 4 10.44 10.45 -7.68
CA ARG A 4 11.85 10.62 -8.05
C ARG A 4 12.78 9.66 -7.33
N ILE A 5 12.54 9.41 -6.03
CA ILE A 5 13.48 8.60 -5.22
C ILE A 5 13.17 7.10 -5.26
N THR A 6 11.96 6.71 -5.67
CA THR A 6 11.53 5.31 -5.64
C THR A 6 10.96 4.84 -6.97
N HIS A 7 9.87 5.47 -7.49
CA HIS A 7 9.17 4.95 -8.66
C HIS A 7 10.01 4.99 -9.94
N ALA A 8 10.55 6.15 -10.30
CA ALA A 8 11.27 6.28 -11.56
C ALA A 8 12.55 5.42 -11.61
N PRO A 9 13.41 5.38 -10.55
CA PRO A 9 14.57 4.48 -10.54
C PRO A 9 14.19 2.99 -10.60
N ALA A 10 13.12 2.60 -9.90
CA ALA A 10 12.66 1.22 -9.92
C ALA A 10 12.15 0.82 -11.32
N LEU A 11 11.25 1.62 -11.91
CA LEU A 11 10.67 1.34 -13.23
C LEU A 11 11.72 1.35 -14.33
N ALA A 12 12.66 2.30 -14.33
CA ALA A 12 13.76 2.37 -15.29
C ALA A 12 14.72 1.16 -15.24
N SER A 13 14.71 0.40 -14.12
CA SER A 13 15.54 -0.79 -13.94
C SER A 13 14.74 -2.09 -13.85
N THR A 14 13.43 -2.08 -14.13
CA THR A 14 12.56 -3.26 -14.03
C THR A 14 12.74 -4.17 -15.24
N PRO A 15 13.08 -5.45 -15.05
CA PRO A 15 13.12 -6.41 -16.17
C PRO A 15 11.73 -6.58 -16.79
N GLY A 16 11.65 -6.51 -18.12
CA GLY A 16 10.40 -6.68 -18.87
C GLY A 16 9.45 -5.49 -18.85
N ALA A 17 9.91 -4.33 -18.38
CA ALA A 17 9.18 -3.06 -18.44
C ALA A 17 10.14 -1.94 -18.88
N GLU A 18 9.58 -0.88 -19.46
CA GLU A 18 10.30 0.32 -19.88
C GLU A 18 9.56 1.56 -19.37
N LEU A 19 10.28 2.49 -18.77
CA LEU A 19 9.74 3.79 -18.36
C LEU A 19 9.74 4.74 -19.58
N VAL A 20 8.67 4.72 -20.36
CA VAL A 20 8.58 5.46 -21.62
C VAL A 20 7.97 6.85 -21.48
N ALA A 21 7.12 7.07 -20.45
CA ALA A 21 6.36 8.29 -20.31
C ALA A 21 6.19 8.71 -18.84
N ILE A 22 6.12 10.02 -18.62
CA ILE A 22 5.82 10.61 -17.30
C ILE A 22 4.76 11.69 -17.47
N TRP A 23 3.77 11.65 -16.60
CA TRP A 23 2.76 12.68 -16.45
C TRP A 23 2.72 13.20 -15.00
N GLY A 24 2.49 14.49 -14.82
CA GLY A 24 2.34 15.10 -13.50
C GLY A 24 1.56 16.41 -13.55
N ARG A 25 1.01 16.84 -12.40
CA ARG A 25 0.30 18.12 -12.26
C ARG A 25 1.20 19.34 -12.47
N ASP A 26 2.48 19.18 -12.21
CA ASP A 26 3.53 20.18 -12.45
C ASP A 26 4.30 19.74 -13.70
N PRO A 27 4.08 20.41 -14.85
CA PRO A 27 4.73 20.04 -16.10
C PRO A 27 6.26 20.15 -16.02
N ALA A 28 6.79 21.16 -15.36
CA ALA A 28 8.24 21.35 -15.25
C ALA A 28 8.90 20.22 -14.42
N ALA A 29 8.25 19.79 -13.34
CA ALA A 29 8.70 18.64 -12.56
C ALA A 29 8.60 17.31 -13.35
N ALA A 30 7.58 17.15 -14.18
CA ALA A 30 7.42 15.99 -15.04
C ALA A 30 8.49 15.97 -16.15
N GLU A 31 8.74 17.09 -16.80
CA GLU A 31 9.80 17.25 -17.81
C GLU A 31 11.19 16.95 -17.24
N ALA A 32 11.49 17.52 -16.06
CA ALA A 32 12.77 17.27 -15.40
C ALA A 32 12.98 15.79 -15.09
N LEU A 33 11.97 15.11 -14.54
CA LEU A 33 12.06 13.70 -14.21
C LEU A 33 12.12 12.82 -15.48
N ALA A 34 11.39 13.17 -16.53
CA ALA A 34 11.43 12.48 -17.81
C ALA A 34 12.83 12.56 -18.44
N ALA A 35 13.43 13.74 -18.43
CA ALA A 35 14.79 13.95 -18.94
C ALA A 35 15.85 13.11 -18.20
N GLU A 36 15.70 12.93 -16.87
CA GLU A 36 16.61 12.09 -16.07
C GLU A 36 16.59 10.61 -16.47
N HIS A 37 15.46 10.14 -17.02
CA HIS A 37 15.25 8.73 -17.33
C HIS A 37 15.07 8.45 -18.84
N GLY A 38 15.23 9.44 -19.71
CA GLY A 38 15.06 9.27 -21.16
C GLY A 38 13.61 9.04 -21.59
N ALA A 39 12.65 9.39 -20.73
CA ALA A 39 11.20 9.24 -20.97
C ALA A 39 10.60 10.50 -21.62
N THR A 40 9.36 10.40 -22.11
CA THR A 40 8.61 11.52 -22.68
C THR A 40 7.70 12.12 -21.59
N ALA A 41 7.74 13.44 -21.40
CA ALA A 41 6.81 14.14 -20.54
C ALA A 41 5.50 14.46 -21.29
N HIS A 42 4.35 14.21 -20.67
CA HIS A 42 3.02 14.55 -21.20
C HIS A 42 2.33 15.58 -20.31
N ALA A 43 1.73 16.59 -20.93
CA ALA A 43 0.89 17.57 -20.22
C ALA A 43 -0.55 17.07 -20.05
N ASP A 44 -1.08 16.32 -21.02
CA ASP A 44 -2.42 15.74 -21.01
C ASP A 44 -2.41 14.28 -20.55
N PHE A 45 -3.32 13.92 -19.63
CA PHE A 45 -3.41 12.56 -19.10
C PHE A 45 -3.95 11.54 -20.14
N GLY A 46 -4.78 11.97 -21.07
CA GLY A 46 -5.26 11.12 -22.16
C GLY A 46 -4.12 10.73 -23.10
N ALA A 47 -3.36 11.73 -23.57
CA ALA A 47 -2.19 11.49 -24.41
C ALA A 47 -1.13 10.65 -23.71
N PHE A 48 -0.96 10.81 -22.39
CA PHE A 48 -0.11 9.92 -21.58
C PHE A 48 -0.64 8.48 -21.62
N LEU A 49 -1.92 8.25 -21.40
CA LEU A 49 -2.52 6.92 -21.45
C LEU A 49 -2.33 6.25 -22.82
N ASP A 50 -2.47 7.01 -23.91
CA ASP A 50 -2.30 6.47 -25.26
C ASP A 50 -0.87 5.97 -25.56
N SER A 51 0.11 6.44 -24.78
CA SER A 51 1.54 6.12 -24.99
C SER A 51 2.06 4.96 -24.14
N VAL A 52 1.26 4.36 -23.27
CA VAL A 52 1.70 3.34 -22.29
C VAL A 52 0.79 2.12 -22.27
N ASP A 53 1.30 0.97 -21.83
CA ASP A 53 0.52 -0.25 -21.57
C ASP A 53 0.11 -0.37 -20.12
N ALA A 54 0.89 0.22 -19.20
CA ALA A 54 0.65 0.21 -17.77
C ALA A 54 0.92 1.57 -17.14
N VAL A 55 0.26 1.88 -16.03
CA VAL A 55 0.43 3.13 -15.28
C VAL A 55 0.86 2.83 -13.84
N ALA A 56 2.01 3.38 -13.44
CA ALA A 56 2.46 3.39 -12.06
C ALA A 56 2.11 4.73 -11.39
N PHE A 57 1.40 4.68 -10.28
CA PHE A 57 0.91 5.86 -9.58
C PHE A 57 1.85 6.25 -8.44
N SER A 58 2.20 7.54 -8.36
CA SER A 58 2.93 8.16 -7.26
C SER A 58 2.32 9.51 -6.91
N VAL A 59 1.02 9.50 -6.65
CA VAL A 59 0.18 10.67 -6.34
C VAL A 59 -0.62 10.45 -5.06
N PRO A 60 -1.12 11.51 -4.40
CA PRO A 60 -1.95 11.33 -3.21
C PRO A 60 -3.19 10.44 -3.48
N PRO A 61 -3.67 9.66 -2.49
CA PRO A 61 -4.74 8.67 -2.69
C PRO A 61 -6.03 9.23 -3.30
N HIS A 62 -6.45 10.44 -2.90
CA HIS A 62 -7.65 11.11 -3.45
C HIS A 62 -7.50 11.49 -4.94
N VAL A 63 -6.28 11.62 -5.44
CA VAL A 63 -5.99 11.84 -6.86
C VAL A 63 -5.91 10.49 -7.57
N GLN A 64 -5.22 9.52 -6.95
CA GLN A 64 -5.00 8.19 -7.50
C GLN A 64 -6.29 7.48 -7.87
N ALA A 65 -7.25 7.39 -6.97
CA ALA A 65 -8.47 6.62 -7.17
C ALA A 65 -9.17 7.00 -8.49
N ARG A 66 -9.35 8.30 -8.75
CA ARG A 66 -10.02 8.80 -9.96
C ARG A 66 -9.21 8.58 -11.24
N LEU A 67 -7.90 8.79 -11.18
CA LEU A 67 -7.02 8.58 -12.34
C LEU A 67 -6.84 7.09 -12.65
N ALA A 68 -6.80 6.24 -11.64
CA ALA A 68 -6.68 4.80 -11.79
C ALA A 68 -7.94 4.19 -12.44
N VAL A 69 -9.14 4.68 -12.10
CA VAL A 69 -10.38 4.31 -12.80
C VAL A 69 -10.30 4.67 -14.29
N ARG A 70 -9.85 5.88 -14.64
CA ARG A 70 -9.67 6.29 -16.04
C ARG A 70 -8.63 5.44 -16.78
N ALA A 71 -7.53 5.10 -16.10
CA ALA A 71 -6.48 4.26 -16.69
C ALA A 71 -7.00 2.83 -16.93
N ALA A 72 -7.74 2.23 -15.97
CA ALA A 72 -8.37 0.93 -16.15
C ALA A 72 -9.36 0.94 -17.32
N GLN A 73 -10.24 1.94 -17.39
CA GLN A 73 -11.20 2.12 -18.50
C GLN A 73 -10.54 2.30 -19.86
N ALA A 74 -9.32 2.82 -19.90
CA ALA A 74 -8.47 2.89 -21.09
C ALA A 74 -7.69 1.58 -21.36
N GLY A 75 -7.98 0.51 -20.64
CA GLY A 75 -7.34 -0.81 -20.81
C GLY A 75 -5.91 -0.88 -20.30
N LYS A 76 -5.48 0.02 -19.39
CA LYS A 76 -4.10 0.05 -18.88
C LYS A 76 -3.97 -0.78 -17.60
N HIS A 77 -2.88 -1.57 -17.50
CA HIS A 77 -2.52 -2.26 -16.26
C HIS A 77 -2.08 -1.26 -15.18
N LEU A 78 -2.28 -1.58 -13.90
CA LEU A 78 -2.14 -0.61 -12.81
C LEU A 78 -1.12 -1.06 -11.75
N LEU A 79 -0.10 -0.25 -11.51
CA LEU A 79 0.73 -0.32 -10.31
C LEU A 79 0.33 0.83 -9.38
N LEU A 80 -0.41 0.50 -8.33
CA LEU A 80 -1.06 1.47 -7.45
C LEU A 80 -0.26 1.67 -6.16
N GLU A 81 -0.27 2.89 -5.63
CA GLU A 81 0.16 3.17 -4.26
C GLU A 81 -0.94 2.81 -3.24
N LYS A 82 -0.52 2.53 -2.04
CA LYS A 82 -1.40 2.36 -0.88
C LYS A 82 -1.63 3.73 -0.16
N PRO A 83 -2.81 3.93 0.42
CA PRO A 83 -4.06 3.20 0.18
C PRO A 83 -4.58 3.46 -1.24
N VAL A 84 -5.37 2.55 -1.78
CA VAL A 84 -5.88 2.69 -3.16
C VAL A 84 -6.86 3.85 -3.31
N ALA A 85 -7.55 4.21 -2.23
CA ALA A 85 -8.52 5.30 -2.12
C ALA A 85 -8.62 5.75 -0.65
N LEU A 86 -9.38 6.81 -0.38
CA LEU A 86 -9.70 7.31 0.97
C LEU A 86 -11.13 7.00 1.43
N SER A 87 -11.86 6.21 0.68
CA SER A 87 -13.19 5.69 1.05
C SER A 87 -13.43 4.32 0.44
N ALA A 88 -14.36 3.56 1.04
CA ALA A 88 -14.80 2.27 0.51
C ALA A 88 -15.44 2.43 -0.87
N ASP A 89 -16.28 3.45 -1.07
CA ASP A 89 -16.97 3.71 -2.35
C ASP A 89 -16.01 4.00 -3.50
N GLU A 90 -14.94 4.77 -3.26
CA GLU A 90 -13.92 5.03 -4.29
C GLU A 90 -13.12 3.76 -4.61
N ALA A 91 -12.80 2.96 -3.59
CA ALA A 91 -12.11 1.69 -3.77
C ALA A 91 -12.98 0.68 -4.54
N ASP A 92 -14.29 0.61 -4.26
CA ASP A 92 -15.24 -0.24 -4.98
C ASP A 92 -15.36 0.15 -6.45
N LYS A 93 -15.43 1.46 -6.76
CA LYS A 93 -15.44 1.96 -8.15
C LYS A 93 -14.16 1.59 -8.90
N LEU A 94 -13.02 1.64 -8.22
CA LEU A 94 -11.74 1.24 -8.82
C LEU A 94 -11.70 -0.25 -9.10
N VAL A 95 -12.15 -1.09 -8.16
CA VAL A 95 -12.26 -2.55 -8.37
C VAL A 95 -13.17 -2.85 -9.55
N ALA A 96 -14.36 -2.25 -9.60
CA ALA A 96 -15.32 -2.45 -10.69
C ALA A 96 -14.70 -2.10 -12.06
N ALA A 97 -13.99 -0.97 -12.16
CA ALA A 97 -13.34 -0.56 -13.40
C ALA A 97 -12.22 -1.53 -13.84
N VAL A 98 -11.42 -2.04 -12.90
CA VAL A 98 -10.38 -3.04 -13.18
C VAL A 98 -10.99 -4.36 -13.64
N GLU A 99 -12.08 -4.80 -12.99
CA GLU A 99 -12.78 -6.03 -13.34
C GLU A 99 -13.48 -5.95 -14.70
N GLU A 100 -14.14 -4.83 -14.98
CA GLU A 100 -14.80 -4.59 -16.28
C GLU A 100 -13.78 -4.56 -17.43
N ALA A 101 -12.66 -3.87 -17.22
CA ALA A 101 -11.60 -3.75 -18.22
C ALA A 101 -10.71 -5.00 -18.33
N GLN A 102 -10.81 -5.96 -17.40
CA GLN A 102 -9.97 -7.16 -17.33
C GLN A 102 -8.46 -6.85 -17.36
N VAL A 103 -8.05 -5.79 -16.68
CA VAL A 103 -6.65 -5.38 -16.57
C VAL A 103 -6.00 -5.91 -15.29
N ALA A 104 -4.70 -6.19 -15.34
CA ALA A 104 -3.94 -6.57 -14.17
C ALA A 104 -3.71 -5.36 -13.26
N SER A 105 -3.69 -5.60 -11.95
CA SER A 105 -3.38 -4.57 -10.97
C SER A 105 -2.54 -5.11 -9.83
N ILE A 106 -1.60 -4.30 -9.33
CA ILE A 106 -0.84 -4.54 -8.11
C ILE A 106 -0.88 -3.27 -7.26
N VAL A 107 -1.14 -3.43 -5.96
CA VAL A 107 -1.01 -2.37 -4.96
C VAL A 107 0.31 -2.52 -4.25
N PHE A 108 1.11 -1.49 -4.24
CA PHE A 108 2.45 -1.49 -3.70
C PHE A 108 2.44 -1.41 -2.16
N PHE A 109 2.12 -2.51 -1.52
CA PHE A 109 2.40 -2.72 -0.10
C PHE A 109 3.87 -3.08 0.04
N THR A 110 4.74 -2.12 0.23
CA THR A 110 6.20 -2.21 0.14
C THR A 110 6.78 -3.47 0.79
N TRP A 111 6.34 -3.81 2.00
CA TRP A 111 6.80 -5.00 2.74
C TRP A 111 6.48 -6.32 2.03
N ARG A 112 5.36 -6.38 1.31
CA ARG A 112 4.92 -7.57 0.56
C ARG A 112 5.81 -7.89 -0.64
N PHE A 113 6.67 -6.96 -1.04
CA PHE A 113 7.62 -7.09 -2.15
C PHE A 113 9.08 -7.08 -1.71
N ASN A 114 9.37 -6.97 -0.42
CA ASN A 114 10.70 -7.16 0.15
C ASN A 114 11.03 -8.65 0.26
N THR A 115 12.21 -9.07 -0.19
CA THR A 115 12.60 -10.49 -0.30
C THR A 115 12.59 -11.20 1.06
N GLU A 116 13.14 -10.60 2.09
CA GLU A 116 13.25 -11.21 3.43
C GLU A 116 11.89 -11.31 4.12
N ILE A 117 11.08 -10.25 4.01
CA ILE A 117 9.72 -10.25 4.56
C ILE A 117 8.84 -11.26 3.83
N ARG A 118 8.99 -11.41 2.52
CA ARG A 118 8.27 -12.43 1.74
C ARG A 118 8.66 -13.85 2.17
N ALA A 119 9.94 -14.11 2.37
CA ALA A 119 10.41 -15.41 2.87
C ALA A 119 9.82 -15.69 4.26
N TRP A 120 9.90 -14.73 5.17
CA TRP A 120 9.27 -14.82 6.49
C TRP A 120 7.76 -15.09 6.37
N LEU A 121 7.05 -14.35 5.56
CA LEU A 121 5.60 -14.50 5.38
C LEU A 121 5.24 -15.90 4.81
N THR A 122 6.02 -16.41 3.87
CA THR A 122 5.85 -17.77 3.33
C THR A 122 6.01 -18.82 4.40
N ASP A 123 7.03 -18.70 5.25
CA ASP A 123 7.26 -19.60 6.38
C ASP A 123 6.10 -19.55 7.39
N GLU A 124 5.58 -18.35 7.68
CA GLU A 124 4.45 -18.17 8.61
C GLU A 124 3.14 -18.73 8.05
N GLN A 125 2.90 -18.61 6.75
CA GLN A 125 1.76 -19.24 6.07
C GLN A 125 1.88 -20.76 6.07
N ALA A 126 3.08 -21.32 5.87
CA ALA A 126 3.32 -22.76 5.95
C ALA A 126 3.11 -23.32 7.37
N ARG A 127 3.29 -22.50 8.41
CA ARG A 127 3.03 -22.88 9.82
C ARG A 127 1.55 -22.85 10.22
N GLY A 128 0.62 -22.57 9.28
CA GLY A 128 -0.81 -22.64 9.54
C GLY A 128 -1.53 -21.28 9.54
N GLY A 129 -0.92 -20.24 8.95
CA GLY A 129 -1.46 -18.89 8.98
C GLY A 129 -2.90 -18.74 8.47
N TRP A 130 -3.28 -19.42 7.41
CA TRP A 130 -4.65 -19.33 6.83
C TRP A 130 -5.65 -20.32 7.42
N SER A 131 -5.20 -21.44 8.00
CA SER A 131 -6.06 -22.43 8.65
C SER A 131 -6.47 -22.06 10.07
N GLY A 132 -5.83 -21.07 10.66
CA GLY A 132 -6.08 -20.65 12.05
C GLY A 132 -5.54 -21.62 13.12
N GLU A 133 -4.93 -22.73 12.71
CA GLU A 133 -4.48 -23.77 13.64
C GLU A 133 -3.11 -23.48 14.28
N GLY A 134 -2.33 -22.56 13.70
CA GLY A 134 -0.96 -22.27 14.17
C GLY A 134 -0.83 -20.98 14.98
N TRP A 135 -1.70 -19.99 14.76
CA TRP A 135 -1.58 -18.67 15.37
C TRP A 135 -2.76 -18.34 16.28
N SER A 136 -2.45 -17.83 17.47
CA SER A 136 -3.42 -17.40 18.49
C SER A 136 -3.62 -15.88 18.49
N GLY A 137 -2.72 -15.13 17.88
CA GLY A 137 -2.80 -13.67 17.81
C GLY A 137 -1.64 -13.03 17.09
N GLY A 138 -1.69 -11.70 16.99
CA GLY A 138 -0.63 -10.89 16.42
C GLY A 138 -0.70 -9.45 16.87
N ALA A 139 0.37 -8.70 16.67
CA ALA A 139 0.39 -7.27 16.86
C ALA A 139 1.29 -6.58 15.84
N ALA A 140 0.92 -5.37 15.48
CA ALA A 140 1.70 -4.50 14.61
C ALA A 140 1.77 -3.10 15.23
N ILE A 141 2.99 -2.59 15.41
CA ILE A 141 3.24 -1.28 16.00
C ILE A 141 4.14 -0.52 15.02
N TRP A 142 3.74 0.69 14.66
CA TRP A 142 4.60 1.60 13.91
C TRP A 142 4.50 3.00 14.50
N LEU A 143 5.59 3.42 15.12
CA LEU A 143 5.77 4.75 15.67
C LEU A 143 6.68 5.52 14.72
N GLY A 144 6.08 6.29 13.83
CA GLY A 144 6.79 7.06 12.80
C GLY A 144 6.94 8.54 13.15
N THR A 145 7.81 9.21 12.42
CA THR A 145 8.17 10.63 12.60
C THR A 145 7.86 11.48 11.37
N SER A 146 7.03 10.97 10.44
CA SER A 146 6.76 11.63 9.15
C SER A 146 6.10 13.00 9.26
N LEU A 147 5.48 13.32 10.40
CA LEU A 147 4.90 14.64 10.68
C LEU A 147 5.86 15.63 11.34
N ALA A 148 7.13 15.26 11.55
CA ALA A 148 8.15 16.21 11.98
C ALA A 148 8.28 17.36 10.96
N PRO A 149 8.54 18.63 11.41
CA PRO A 149 8.49 19.81 10.56
C PRO A 149 9.37 19.72 9.29
N ASP A 150 10.55 19.16 9.41
CA ASP A 150 11.54 19.08 8.32
C ASP A 150 11.47 17.76 7.54
N ASN A 151 10.53 16.89 7.83
CA ASN A 151 10.40 15.62 7.15
C ASN A 151 9.79 15.82 5.74
N PRO A 152 10.44 15.35 4.65
CA PRO A 152 9.94 15.52 3.28
C PRO A 152 8.60 14.82 3.02
N PHE A 153 8.21 13.88 3.87
CA PHE A 153 6.91 13.23 3.84
C PHE A 153 5.82 13.97 4.62
N ASN A 154 6.12 15.09 5.29
CA ASN A 154 5.14 15.93 5.97
C ASN A 154 4.28 16.71 4.94
N THR A 155 3.34 16.01 4.33
CA THR A 155 2.45 16.52 3.28
C THR A 155 1.07 16.88 3.83
N PRO A 156 0.29 17.77 3.17
CA PRO A 156 -1.05 18.17 3.64
C PRO A 156 -1.97 16.98 3.90
N TRP A 157 -2.01 15.99 3.00
CA TRP A 157 -2.90 14.84 3.17
C TRP A 157 -2.52 13.94 4.36
N ARG A 158 -1.21 13.80 4.65
CA ARG A 158 -0.73 13.06 5.83
C ARG A 158 -1.09 13.76 7.14
N ARG A 159 -1.00 15.10 7.16
CA ARG A 159 -1.46 15.88 8.33
C ARG A 159 -2.97 15.75 8.57
N GLU A 160 -3.74 15.68 7.47
CA GLU A 160 -5.19 15.54 7.55
C GLU A 160 -5.62 14.13 7.95
N LYS A 161 -5.02 13.11 7.35
CA LYS A 161 -5.44 11.70 7.49
C LYS A 161 -4.66 10.91 8.53
N GLY A 162 -3.51 11.41 8.96
CA GLY A 162 -2.69 10.81 10.02
C GLY A 162 -2.11 9.45 9.70
N ALA A 163 -1.61 8.81 10.75
CA ALA A 163 -0.98 7.50 10.69
C ALA A 163 -1.92 6.39 10.23
N LEU A 164 -3.22 6.49 10.57
CA LEU A 164 -4.21 5.49 10.18
C LEU A 164 -4.20 5.24 8.68
N TRP A 165 -4.17 6.29 7.87
CA TRP A 165 -4.23 6.17 6.41
C TRP A 165 -2.87 6.02 5.73
N ASP A 166 -1.77 6.43 6.37
CA ASP A 166 -0.44 6.29 5.77
C ASP A 166 0.28 5.00 6.20
N LEU A 167 0.30 4.71 7.49
CA LEU A 167 0.99 3.54 8.05
C LEU A 167 0.04 2.34 8.21
N GLY A 168 -1.23 2.61 8.55
CA GLY A 168 -2.25 1.58 8.75
C GLY A 168 -2.39 0.56 7.61
N PRO A 169 -2.35 0.94 6.33
CA PRO A 169 -2.40 -0.02 5.23
C PRO A 169 -1.35 -1.11 5.32
N HIS A 170 -0.11 -0.75 5.67
CA HIS A 170 0.98 -1.72 5.81
C HIS A 170 0.74 -2.68 6.98
N LEU A 171 0.34 -2.14 8.14
CA LEU A 171 0.13 -2.90 9.36
C LEU A 171 -1.05 -3.87 9.24
N VAL A 172 -2.20 -3.36 8.78
CA VAL A 172 -3.40 -4.17 8.51
C VAL A 172 -3.11 -5.21 7.43
N GLY A 173 -2.44 -4.82 6.34
CA GLY A 173 -2.11 -5.71 5.24
C GLY A 173 -1.17 -6.85 5.63
N MET A 174 -0.23 -6.63 6.56
CA MET A 174 0.66 -7.68 7.07
C MET A 174 -0.06 -8.63 8.02
N LEU A 175 -0.84 -8.10 8.97
CA LEU A 175 -1.64 -8.94 9.87
C LEU A 175 -2.68 -9.77 9.09
N TRP A 176 -3.31 -9.19 8.07
CA TRP A 176 -4.19 -9.92 7.16
C TRP A 176 -3.47 -11.06 6.45
N ALA A 177 -2.25 -10.82 5.97
CA ALA A 177 -1.47 -11.83 5.26
C ALA A 177 -1.02 -12.99 6.17
N CYS A 178 -0.83 -12.74 7.46
CA CYS A 178 -0.45 -13.74 8.44
C CYS A 178 -1.64 -14.49 9.05
N LEU A 179 -2.75 -13.77 9.31
CA LEU A 179 -3.84 -14.26 10.17
C LEU A 179 -5.17 -14.43 9.40
N GLY A 180 -5.18 -14.12 8.11
CA GLY A 180 -6.37 -14.18 7.26
C GLY A 180 -7.17 -12.87 7.22
N PRO A 181 -8.29 -12.86 6.45
CA PRO A 181 -9.15 -11.69 6.26
C PRO A 181 -9.65 -11.08 7.56
N VAL A 182 -9.62 -9.74 7.64
CA VAL A 182 -10.22 -8.99 8.74
C VAL A 182 -11.72 -8.86 8.51
N THR A 183 -12.53 -9.26 9.48
CA THR A 183 -14.00 -9.23 9.44
C THR A 183 -14.61 -8.14 10.29
N GLU A 184 -13.87 -7.62 11.28
CA GLU A 184 -14.34 -6.60 12.20
C GLU A 184 -13.15 -5.78 12.71
N VAL A 185 -13.33 -4.50 12.91
CA VAL A 185 -12.35 -3.60 13.52
C VAL A 185 -12.98 -2.79 14.65
N THR A 186 -12.27 -2.66 15.77
CA THR A 186 -12.57 -1.69 16.83
C THR A 186 -11.42 -0.72 16.93
N ALA A 187 -11.70 0.58 16.89
CA ALA A 187 -10.69 1.64 16.90
C ALA A 187 -10.86 2.58 18.09
N VAL A 188 -9.74 2.92 18.72
CA VAL A 188 -9.67 3.85 19.85
C VAL A 188 -8.62 4.92 19.58
N PRO A 189 -8.96 6.23 19.67
CA PRO A 189 -8.00 7.30 19.48
C PRO A 189 -7.06 7.41 20.69
N GLY A 190 -5.79 7.69 20.41
CA GLY A 190 -4.81 8.12 21.39
C GLY A 190 -4.57 9.64 21.35
N LYS A 191 -3.40 10.06 21.85
CA LYS A 191 -2.96 11.47 21.78
C LYS A 191 -2.48 11.80 20.35
N ALA A 192 -2.76 13.01 19.88
CA ALA A 192 -2.41 13.48 18.54
C ALA A 192 -3.02 12.57 17.44
N ASP A 193 -2.20 12.00 16.56
CA ASP A 193 -2.63 11.10 15.49
C ASP A 193 -2.48 9.61 15.85
N VAL A 194 -2.28 9.29 17.14
CA VAL A 194 -2.21 7.89 17.59
C VAL A 194 -3.55 7.19 17.37
N ALA A 195 -3.51 6.05 16.67
CA ALA A 195 -4.64 5.16 16.50
C ALA A 195 -4.29 3.76 17.05
N HIS A 196 -5.24 3.21 17.84
CA HIS A 196 -5.19 1.84 18.32
C HIS A 196 -6.34 1.06 17.68
N LEU A 197 -6.04 -0.09 17.07
CA LEU A 197 -7.05 -0.96 16.47
C LEU A 197 -7.00 -2.35 17.11
N VAL A 198 -8.18 -2.96 17.25
CA VAL A 198 -8.32 -4.40 17.48
C VAL A 198 -9.00 -4.97 16.24
N LEU A 199 -8.35 -5.93 15.60
CA LEU A 199 -8.83 -6.59 14.39
C LEU A 199 -9.28 -8.00 14.74
N ARG A 200 -10.50 -8.39 14.30
CA ARG A 200 -10.95 -9.78 14.30
C ARG A 200 -10.75 -10.38 12.92
N HIS A 201 -10.12 -11.52 12.86
CA HIS A 201 -9.88 -12.24 11.62
C HIS A 201 -10.93 -13.33 11.38
N GLN A 202 -11.13 -13.70 10.12
CA GLN A 202 -12.06 -14.76 9.70
C GLN A 202 -11.75 -16.11 10.38
N THR A 203 -10.48 -16.34 10.71
CA THR A 203 -10.01 -17.51 11.47
C THR A 203 -10.48 -17.53 12.94
N GLY A 204 -11.13 -16.46 13.42
CA GLY A 204 -11.49 -16.28 14.82
C GLY A 204 -10.38 -15.65 15.68
N VAL A 205 -9.17 -15.54 15.16
CA VAL A 205 -8.02 -14.92 15.83
C VAL A 205 -8.23 -13.41 15.91
N THR A 206 -7.65 -12.77 16.93
CA THR A 206 -7.60 -11.32 17.06
C THR A 206 -6.15 -10.80 16.99
N SER A 207 -5.99 -9.60 16.45
CA SER A 207 -4.71 -8.89 16.44
C SER A 207 -4.89 -7.41 16.80
N THR A 208 -3.78 -6.73 17.11
CA THR A 208 -3.79 -5.33 17.48
C THR A 208 -2.88 -4.49 16.59
N VAL A 209 -3.27 -3.25 16.34
CA VAL A 209 -2.45 -2.25 15.66
C VAL A 209 -2.31 -1.03 16.55
N THR A 210 -1.09 -0.50 16.65
CA THR A 210 -0.82 0.83 17.24
C THR A 210 0.03 1.62 16.26
N THR A 211 -0.43 2.80 15.87
CA THR A 211 0.30 3.62 14.89
C THR A 211 0.20 5.12 15.20
N THR A 212 1.27 5.84 14.88
CA THR A 212 1.35 7.30 14.88
C THR A 212 2.45 7.77 13.92
N GLN A 213 2.33 8.97 13.39
CA GLN A 213 3.39 9.68 12.64
C GLN A 213 3.99 10.85 13.43
N SER A 214 3.53 11.03 14.66
CA SER A 214 3.98 12.10 15.57
C SER A 214 4.79 11.56 16.76
N ALA A 215 5.42 10.40 16.61
CA ALA A 215 6.26 9.83 17.66
C ALA A 215 7.48 10.73 17.93
N PRO A 216 7.94 10.81 19.18
CA PRO A 216 9.28 11.33 19.46
C PRO A 216 10.34 10.46 18.76
N GLU A 217 11.40 11.08 18.25
CA GLU A 217 12.49 10.38 17.55
C GLU A 217 13.05 9.19 18.37
N ALA A 218 13.21 9.37 19.68
CA ALA A 218 13.68 8.31 20.59
C ALA A 218 12.73 7.10 20.72
N ALA A 219 11.49 7.22 20.23
CA ALA A 219 10.50 6.15 20.25
C ALA A 219 10.21 5.59 18.86
N GLU A 220 10.87 6.11 17.82
CA GLU A 220 10.63 5.66 16.45
C GLU A 220 10.94 4.17 16.28
N GLY A 221 10.07 3.46 15.59
CA GLY A 221 10.31 2.05 15.29
C GLY A 221 9.07 1.34 14.75
N VAL A 222 9.32 0.17 14.20
CA VAL A 222 8.30 -0.73 13.68
C VAL A 222 8.50 -2.14 14.23
N THR A 223 7.41 -2.79 14.61
CA THR A 223 7.40 -4.20 15.01
C THR A 223 6.10 -4.83 14.54
N VAL A 224 6.19 -5.95 13.83
CA VAL A 224 5.07 -6.81 13.48
C VAL A 224 5.40 -8.22 13.94
N PHE A 225 4.50 -8.88 14.65
CA PHE A 225 4.71 -10.26 15.08
C PHE A 225 3.38 -11.01 15.16
N VAL A 226 3.47 -12.31 15.06
CA VAL A 226 2.41 -13.27 15.35
C VAL A 226 2.87 -14.23 16.44
N TRP A 227 1.93 -14.85 17.15
CA TRP A 227 2.23 -15.78 18.21
C TRP A 227 1.17 -16.89 18.31
N GLY A 228 1.58 -18.07 18.76
CA GLY A 228 0.73 -19.25 18.90
C GLY A 228 1.49 -20.39 19.56
N GLU A 229 1.04 -21.62 19.36
CA GLU A 229 1.69 -22.81 19.96
C GLU A 229 3.17 -22.96 19.54
N ALA A 230 3.51 -22.56 18.30
CA ALA A 230 4.88 -22.58 17.79
C ALA A 230 5.78 -21.47 18.36
N GLY A 231 5.28 -20.66 19.30
CA GLY A 231 5.98 -19.54 19.90
C GLY A 231 5.63 -18.19 19.27
N ARG A 232 6.56 -17.24 19.33
CA ARG A 232 6.43 -15.90 18.75
C ARG A 232 7.34 -15.79 17.54
N SER A 233 6.78 -15.33 16.42
CA SER A 233 7.52 -15.01 15.20
C SER A 233 7.43 -13.52 14.90
N VAL A 234 8.58 -12.90 14.65
CA VAL A 234 8.71 -11.45 14.44
C VAL A 234 9.13 -11.20 13.00
N MET A 235 8.39 -10.31 12.31
CA MET A 235 8.76 -9.87 10.97
C MET A 235 10.15 -9.21 10.99
N PRO A 236 11.06 -9.57 10.08
CA PRO A 236 12.32 -8.84 9.94
C PRO A 236 12.03 -7.40 9.55
N ALA A 237 12.38 -6.46 10.43
CA ALA A 237 12.07 -5.03 10.29
C ALA A 237 13.31 -4.21 9.89
N GLU A 238 14.28 -4.80 9.21
CA GLU A 238 15.44 -4.10 8.69
C GLU A 238 15.06 -3.12 7.58
N LEU A 239 15.98 -2.23 7.25
CA LEU A 239 15.77 -1.18 6.25
C LEU A 239 15.30 -1.78 4.92
N VAL A 240 14.04 -1.54 4.58
CA VAL A 240 13.46 -2.01 3.33
C VAL A 240 13.94 -1.13 2.18
N ASP A 241 14.65 -1.72 1.23
CA ASP A 241 14.94 -1.08 -0.05
C ASP A 241 13.63 -0.96 -0.87
N SER A 242 13.02 0.22 -0.80
CA SER A 242 11.75 0.49 -1.49
C SER A 242 11.90 0.51 -3.01
N VAL A 243 13.08 0.80 -3.55
CA VAL A 243 13.36 0.74 -4.99
C VAL A 243 13.37 -0.72 -5.46
N ALA A 244 14.10 -1.58 -4.75
CA ALA A 244 14.13 -3.01 -5.05
C ALA A 244 12.74 -3.65 -4.90
N ALA A 245 11.99 -3.28 -3.86
CA ALA A 245 10.63 -3.76 -3.65
C ALA A 245 9.67 -3.32 -4.77
N LEU A 246 9.73 -2.05 -5.20
CA LEU A 246 8.89 -1.56 -6.30
C LEU A 246 9.25 -2.23 -7.63
N ARG A 247 10.54 -2.43 -7.88
CA ARG A 247 11.02 -3.18 -9.05
C ARG A 247 10.44 -4.59 -9.09
N THR A 248 10.38 -5.27 -7.94
CA THR A 248 9.75 -6.59 -7.83
C THR A 248 8.26 -6.52 -8.16
N ALA A 249 7.52 -5.56 -7.61
CA ALA A 249 6.10 -5.38 -7.91
C ALA A 249 5.84 -5.07 -9.39
N ALA A 250 6.65 -4.21 -10.00
CA ALA A 250 6.53 -3.86 -11.41
C ALA A 250 6.84 -5.07 -12.33
N ALA A 251 7.86 -5.86 -12.01
CA ALA A 251 8.19 -7.08 -12.74
C ALA A 251 7.05 -8.12 -12.65
N GLU A 252 6.43 -8.31 -11.47
CA GLU A 252 5.29 -9.21 -11.29
C GLU A 252 4.04 -8.72 -12.04
N LEU A 253 3.80 -7.41 -12.10
CA LEU A 253 2.73 -6.82 -12.91
C LEU A 253 2.97 -7.10 -14.40
N SER A 254 4.17 -6.82 -14.89
CA SER A 254 4.54 -7.03 -16.30
C SER A 254 4.41 -8.50 -16.71
N ALA A 255 4.95 -9.42 -15.90
CA ALA A 255 4.83 -10.85 -16.13
C ALA A 255 3.37 -11.32 -16.10
N GLY A 256 2.59 -10.87 -15.12
CA GLY A 256 1.16 -11.19 -15.03
C GLY A 256 0.37 -10.70 -16.23
N ALA A 257 0.61 -9.46 -16.66
CA ALA A 257 -0.03 -8.89 -17.84
C ALA A 257 0.30 -9.66 -19.12
N ALA A 258 1.57 -10.03 -19.32
CA ALA A 258 2.01 -10.82 -20.47
C ALA A 258 1.37 -12.22 -20.52
N GLU A 259 1.07 -12.81 -19.37
CA GLU A 259 0.39 -14.10 -19.23
C GLU A 259 -1.15 -14.00 -19.27
N GLY A 260 -1.71 -12.79 -19.39
CA GLY A 260 -3.17 -12.55 -19.27
C GLY A 260 -3.72 -12.77 -17.85
N ARG A 261 -2.87 -12.78 -16.83
CA ARG A 261 -3.25 -12.98 -15.44
C ARG A 261 -3.67 -11.66 -14.83
N VAL A 262 -4.95 -11.54 -14.53
CA VAL A 262 -5.58 -10.31 -13.97
C VAL A 262 -5.70 -10.32 -12.44
N THR A 263 -5.24 -11.39 -11.77
CA THR A 263 -5.30 -11.52 -10.30
C THR A 263 -3.92 -11.59 -9.69
N HIS A 264 -3.76 -10.98 -8.51
CA HIS A 264 -2.54 -11.01 -7.71
C HIS A 264 -2.89 -10.96 -6.22
N PRO A 265 -2.12 -11.59 -5.30
CA PRO A 265 -2.39 -11.51 -3.84
C PRO A 265 -2.38 -10.09 -3.25
N CYS A 266 -1.79 -9.14 -3.94
CA CYS A 266 -1.82 -7.71 -3.60
C CYS A 266 -2.50 -6.89 -4.71
N ASP A 267 -3.56 -7.41 -5.35
CA ASP A 267 -4.30 -6.66 -6.37
C ASP A 267 -5.20 -5.57 -5.75
N VAL A 268 -5.93 -4.90 -6.60
CA VAL A 268 -6.84 -3.82 -6.20
C VAL A 268 -7.94 -4.30 -5.23
N ARG A 269 -8.34 -5.59 -5.26
CA ARG A 269 -9.34 -6.16 -4.35
C ARG A 269 -8.80 -6.21 -2.92
N PHE A 270 -7.57 -6.69 -2.77
CA PHE A 270 -6.87 -6.64 -1.48
C PHE A 270 -6.71 -5.20 -0.98
N GLY A 271 -6.33 -4.27 -1.87
CA GLY A 271 -6.23 -2.84 -1.56
C GLY A 271 -7.56 -2.24 -1.08
N ARG A 272 -8.68 -2.58 -1.75
CA ARG A 272 -10.04 -2.20 -1.33
C ARG A 272 -10.39 -2.75 0.05
N ASP A 273 -10.12 -4.02 0.30
CA ASP A 273 -10.48 -4.67 1.56
C ASP A 273 -9.73 -4.04 2.74
N VAL A 274 -8.44 -3.75 2.57
CA VAL A 274 -7.68 -2.96 3.55
C VAL A 274 -8.27 -1.55 3.70
N THR A 275 -8.62 -0.88 2.61
CA THR A 275 -9.25 0.46 2.64
C THR A 275 -10.56 0.45 3.42
N ARG A 276 -11.39 -0.59 3.31
CA ARG A 276 -12.63 -0.75 4.08
C ARG A 276 -12.39 -0.82 5.58
N VAL A 277 -11.38 -1.60 6.01
CA VAL A 277 -10.99 -1.67 7.43
C VAL A 277 -10.57 -0.29 7.95
N LEU A 278 -9.79 0.47 7.18
CA LEU A 278 -9.34 1.80 7.57
C LEU A 278 -10.49 2.81 7.63
N ALA A 279 -11.42 2.76 6.66
CA ALA A 279 -12.59 3.64 6.63
C ALA A 279 -13.54 3.39 7.82
N GLU A 280 -13.74 2.11 8.18
CA GLU A 280 -14.52 1.74 9.37
C GLU A 280 -13.83 2.20 10.66
N ALA A 281 -12.52 2.03 10.76
CA ALA A 281 -11.73 2.53 11.88
C ALA A 281 -11.80 4.06 11.99
N GLU A 282 -11.65 4.79 10.87
CA GLU A 282 -11.76 6.26 10.83
C GLU A 282 -13.12 6.74 11.35
N ALA A 283 -14.21 6.09 10.94
CA ALA A 283 -15.56 6.44 11.39
C ALA A 283 -15.71 6.32 12.92
N GLN A 284 -15.08 5.31 13.54
CA GLN A 284 -15.08 5.14 15.00
C GLN A 284 -14.19 6.18 15.71
N LEU A 285 -13.03 6.52 15.12
CA LEU A 285 -12.12 7.54 15.67
C LEU A 285 -12.70 8.95 15.60
N ALA A 286 -13.55 9.24 14.61
CA ALA A 286 -14.25 10.52 14.44
C ALA A 286 -15.48 10.68 15.37
N GLY A 287 -15.93 9.62 16.03
CA GLY A 287 -17.08 9.63 16.93
C GLY A 287 -16.91 10.57 18.13
N PRO A 288 -17.99 10.92 18.86
CA PRO A 288 -17.92 11.83 20.00
C PRO A 288 -16.97 11.26 21.05
N ARG A 289 -15.95 12.05 21.39
CA ARG A 289 -15.06 11.73 22.54
C ARG A 289 -15.92 11.67 23.79
N ARG A 290 -16.08 10.51 24.39
CA ARG A 290 -16.77 10.31 25.66
C ARG A 290 -15.93 10.84 26.81
#